data_e8437c078ab10b9b05f812f7e00e2a23
#
_entry.id   e8437c078ab10b9b05f812f7e00e2a23
#
_cell.length_a   1.000
_cell.length_b   1.000
_cell.length_c   1.000
_cell.angle_alpha   90.00
_cell.angle_beta   90.00
_cell.angle_gamma   90.00
#
_symmetry.space_group_name_H-M   'P 1'
#
loop_
_entity.id
_entity.type
_entity.pdbx_description
1 polymer ?
#
loop_
_entity_poly.entity_id
_entity_poly.type
_entity_poly.pdbx_seq_one_letter_code
_entity_poly.pdbx_strand_id
1 'polypeptide(L)'
;MKRPKATETRRTASSITAEKRRYWIAGALVLAAVFVTGSALLAGGKAANVGLPDLLGKAQPPLPKGALQVQDLQADPKGYTGSILVRGVVAVASPYDPQLFALIDSREARVCVALDCAKFYLPVKVKDAHLKPWDELNVRGTMAEDTSKRMVYLAAEAVENLGSIKK
;
A
#
# COMPACT_ATOMS: atom_id res chain seq x y z
N MET A 1 15.53 -33.78 -48.36
CA MET A 1 15.06 -33.42 -46.99
C MET A 1 16.08 -33.89 -45.98
N LYS A 2 16.90 -32.99 -45.39
CA LYS A 2 17.93 -33.28 -44.39
C LYS A 2 17.46 -32.76 -43.04
N ARG A 3 17.37 -33.62 -42.01
CA ARG A 3 17.05 -33.27 -40.62
C ARG A 3 18.29 -32.63 -39.96
N PRO A 4 18.15 -31.54 -39.17
CA PRO A 4 19.25 -31.04 -38.38
C PRO A 4 19.41 -31.86 -37.08
N LYS A 5 20.68 -32.14 -36.74
CA LYS A 5 21.12 -32.82 -35.51
C LYS A 5 20.91 -31.90 -34.31
N ALA A 6 20.32 -32.45 -33.24
CA ALA A 6 20.22 -31.80 -31.94
C ALA A 6 21.61 -31.78 -31.28
N THR A 7 22.05 -30.59 -30.90
CA THR A 7 23.28 -30.37 -30.11
C THR A 7 22.91 -30.41 -28.64
N GLU A 8 23.34 -31.46 -27.98
CA GLU A 8 23.19 -31.70 -26.54
C GLU A 8 24.17 -30.81 -25.79
N THR A 9 23.66 -29.75 -25.16
CA THR A 9 24.46 -28.86 -24.31
C THR A 9 24.49 -29.45 -22.88
N ARG A 10 25.56 -30.13 -22.57
CA ARG A 10 25.91 -30.65 -21.24
C ARG A 10 26.14 -29.46 -20.29
N ARG A 11 25.23 -29.23 -19.37
CA ARG A 11 25.39 -28.27 -18.26
C ARG A 11 26.28 -28.93 -17.20
N THR A 12 27.47 -28.41 -17.04
CA THR A 12 28.35 -28.68 -15.89
C THR A 12 27.73 -28.02 -14.66
N ALA A 13 27.33 -28.86 -13.70
CA ALA A 13 26.95 -28.42 -12.35
C ALA A 13 28.21 -27.97 -11.62
N SER A 14 28.38 -26.66 -11.40
CA SER A 14 29.46 -26.14 -10.57
C SER A 14 29.09 -26.22 -9.09
N SER A 15 29.92 -26.92 -8.36
CA SER A 15 29.97 -27.07 -6.93
C SER A 15 30.22 -25.73 -6.20
N ILE A 16 29.17 -25.07 -5.73
CA ILE A 16 29.27 -23.91 -4.84
C ILE A 16 28.37 -24.18 -3.62
N THR A 17 28.81 -25.07 -2.74
CA THR A 17 28.03 -25.34 -1.51
C THR A 17 28.87 -25.66 -0.26
N ALA A 18 30.18 -25.47 -0.25
CA ALA A 18 30.97 -25.82 0.94
C ALA A 18 31.50 -24.63 1.77
N GLU A 19 31.50 -23.41 1.23
CA GLU A 19 32.17 -22.27 1.89
C GLU A 19 31.25 -21.35 2.70
N LYS A 20 29.94 -21.35 2.44
CA LYS A 20 28.97 -20.49 3.15
C LYS A 20 28.53 -20.99 4.54
N ARG A 21 28.91 -22.21 4.95
CA ARG A 21 28.51 -22.74 6.27
C ARG A 21 29.40 -22.30 7.44
N ARG A 22 30.55 -21.71 7.19
CA ARG A 22 31.51 -21.35 8.28
C ARG A 22 31.23 -19.97 8.91
N TYR A 23 30.45 -19.09 8.24
CA TYR A 23 30.18 -17.74 8.76
C TYR A 23 28.90 -17.64 9.62
N TRP A 24 28.07 -18.69 9.64
CA TRP A 24 26.82 -18.67 10.43
C TRP A 24 27.01 -19.08 11.90
N ILE A 25 28.12 -19.69 12.25
CA ILE A 25 28.37 -20.20 13.64
C ILE A 25 29.07 -19.14 14.50
N ALA A 26 29.74 -18.16 13.90
CA ALA A 26 30.46 -17.13 14.64
C ALA A 26 29.59 -15.95 15.08
N GLY A 27 28.39 -15.76 14.49
CA GLY A 27 27.48 -14.64 14.80
C GLY A 27 26.53 -14.87 15.98
N ALA A 28 26.38 -16.13 16.45
CA ALA A 28 25.38 -16.47 17.46
C ALA A 28 25.85 -16.36 18.92
N LEU A 29 27.12 -16.07 19.15
CA LEU A 29 27.69 -16.04 20.52
C LEU A 29 27.92 -14.64 21.09
N VAL A 30 27.68 -13.57 20.34
CA VAL A 30 27.88 -12.17 20.82
C VAL A 30 26.58 -11.51 21.31
N LEU A 31 25.41 -12.09 21.05
CA LEU A 31 24.11 -11.49 21.43
C LEU A 31 23.56 -11.95 22.79
N ALA A 32 24.24 -12.81 23.54
CA ALA A 32 23.76 -13.32 24.82
C ALA A 32 24.28 -12.58 26.08
N ALA A 33 25.12 -11.54 25.92
CA ALA A 33 25.80 -10.91 27.07
C ALA A 33 25.24 -9.52 27.49
N VAL A 34 24.15 -9.02 26.90
CA VAL A 34 23.64 -7.66 27.18
C VAL A 34 22.30 -7.67 27.96
N PHE A 35 21.75 -8.83 28.36
CA PHE A 35 20.43 -8.91 28.97
C PHE A 35 20.37 -9.11 30.49
N VAL A 36 21.44 -8.92 31.25
CA VAL A 36 21.45 -9.18 32.72
C VAL A 36 21.97 -7.99 33.53
N THR A 37 21.66 -6.75 33.20
CA THR A 37 21.81 -5.66 34.21
C THR A 37 20.77 -4.57 33.95
N GLY A 38 19.63 -4.64 34.58
CA GLY A 38 18.64 -3.58 34.44
C GLY A 38 17.32 -3.82 35.19
N SER A 39 17.37 -4.50 36.32
CA SER A 39 16.20 -4.59 37.21
C SER A 39 16.51 -3.93 38.54
N ALA A 40 16.18 -2.67 38.71
CA ALA A 40 15.79 -2.01 39.97
C ALA A 40 15.64 -0.51 39.75
N LEU A 41 14.40 -0.04 39.72
CA LEU A 41 13.95 1.19 40.40
C LEU A 41 12.50 1.48 39.94
N LEU A 42 11.58 0.70 40.53
CA LEU A 42 10.18 1.08 40.60
C LEU A 42 10.02 2.05 41.77
N ALA A 43 10.24 3.33 41.54
CA ALA A 43 9.76 4.41 42.40
C ALA A 43 8.66 5.14 41.61
N GLY A 44 7.45 5.16 42.19
CA GLY A 44 6.23 5.72 41.62
C GLY A 44 6.35 7.18 41.23
N GLY A 45 6.57 7.41 39.95
CA GLY A 45 6.39 8.68 39.30
C GLY A 45 5.16 8.58 38.42
N LYS A 46 4.14 9.45 38.65
CA LYS A 46 3.07 9.71 37.70
C LYS A 46 3.73 9.90 36.36
N ALA A 47 3.56 8.96 35.44
CA ALA A 47 3.96 9.12 34.07
C ALA A 47 3.18 10.33 33.53
N ALA A 48 3.82 11.49 33.52
CA ALA A 48 3.40 12.56 32.66
C ALA A 48 3.46 11.97 31.25
N ASN A 49 2.31 11.83 30.60
CA ASN A 49 2.23 11.60 29.18
C ASN A 49 2.91 12.81 28.51
N VAL A 50 4.23 12.77 28.41
CA VAL A 50 4.98 13.60 27.50
C VAL A 50 4.61 13.01 26.15
N GLY A 51 3.57 13.56 25.52
CA GLY A 51 3.22 13.25 24.16
C GLY A 51 4.50 13.41 23.35
N LEU A 52 5.01 12.30 22.83
CA LEU A 52 6.04 12.38 21.78
C LEU A 52 5.52 13.37 20.75
N PRO A 53 6.26 14.44 20.44
CA PRO A 53 5.80 15.37 19.44
C PRO A 53 5.55 14.58 18.15
N ASP A 54 4.46 14.92 17.50
CA ASP A 54 3.86 14.37 16.28
C ASP A 54 4.86 14.38 15.09
N LEU A 55 5.96 13.64 15.24
CA LEU A 55 6.98 13.42 14.21
C LEU A 55 6.61 12.30 13.24
N LEU A 56 5.67 11.46 13.65
CA LEU A 56 5.07 10.41 12.85
C LEU A 56 3.73 10.93 12.33
N GLY A 57 3.68 11.60 11.20
CA GLY A 57 2.46 12.14 10.58
C GLY A 57 1.16 11.45 11.06
N LYS A 58 0.01 12.06 10.92
CA LYS A 58 -1.27 11.53 11.44
C LYS A 58 -1.33 10.02 11.28
N ALA A 59 -1.39 9.28 12.39
CA ALA A 59 -1.51 7.83 12.37
C ALA A 59 -2.67 7.45 11.45
N GLN A 60 -2.43 6.53 10.53
CA GLN A 60 -3.49 6.06 9.63
C GLN A 60 -4.61 5.43 10.47
N PRO A 61 -5.87 5.88 10.31
CA PRO A 61 -6.99 5.20 10.94
C PRO A 61 -6.99 3.72 10.54
N PRO A 62 -7.37 2.80 11.43
CA PRO A 62 -7.42 1.40 11.10
C PRO A 62 -8.31 1.18 9.86
N LEU A 63 -7.89 0.25 8.99
CA LEU A 63 -8.68 -0.10 7.82
C LEU A 63 -9.98 -0.77 8.28
N PRO A 64 -11.17 -0.31 7.82
CA PRO A 64 -12.43 -0.97 8.15
C PRO A 64 -12.42 -2.44 7.74
N LYS A 65 -13.11 -3.29 8.51
CA LYS A 65 -13.20 -4.72 8.19
C LYS A 65 -13.77 -4.93 6.78
N GLY A 66 -13.05 -5.68 5.97
CA GLY A 66 -13.42 -5.98 4.57
C GLY A 66 -13.17 -4.84 3.58
N ALA A 67 -12.55 -3.74 4.01
CA ALA A 67 -12.12 -2.69 3.09
C ALA A 67 -10.84 -3.13 2.34
N LEU A 68 -10.77 -2.73 1.07
CA LEU A 68 -9.65 -2.93 0.17
C LEU A 68 -8.81 -1.65 0.11
N GLN A 69 -7.52 -1.79 -0.15
CA GLN A 69 -6.68 -0.69 -0.59
C GLN A 69 -6.74 -0.56 -2.12
N VAL A 70 -6.43 0.62 -2.64
CA VAL A 70 -6.47 0.85 -4.10
C VAL A 70 -5.56 -0.14 -4.86
N GLN A 71 -4.40 -0.46 -4.31
CA GLN A 71 -3.46 -1.39 -4.94
C GLN A 71 -3.99 -2.82 -5.04
N ASP A 72 -4.89 -3.24 -4.14
CA ASP A 72 -5.49 -4.57 -4.18
C ASP A 72 -6.33 -4.79 -5.45
N LEU A 73 -6.85 -3.69 -6.04
CA LEU A 73 -7.66 -3.70 -7.26
C LEU A 73 -6.81 -3.70 -8.55
N GLN A 74 -5.51 -3.44 -8.45
CA GLN A 74 -4.64 -3.24 -9.63
C GLN A 74 -4.58 -4.47 -10.55
N ALA A 75 -4.54 -5.67 -9.97
CA ALA A 75 -4.34 -6.90 -10.73
C ALA A 75 -5.55 -7.27 -11.59
N ASP A 76 -6.76 -7.11 -11.03
CA ASP A 76 -8.01 -7.43 -11.73
C ASP A 76 -9.16 -6.55 -11.20
N PRO A 77 -9.27 -5.30 -11.65
CA PRO A 77 -10.34 -4.41 -11.20
C PRO A 77 -11.74 -4.89 -11.64
N LYS A 78 -11.86 -5.73 -12.67
CA LYS A 78 -13.15 -6.29 -13.14
C LYS A 78 -13.59 -7.52 -12.35
N GLY A 79 -12.68 -8.18 -11.64
CA GLY A 79 -12.98 -9.37 -10.85
C GLY A 79 -13.80 -9.10 -9.60
N TYR A 80 -13.90 -7.85 -9.17
CA TYR A 80 -14.68 -7.47 -8.00
C TYR A 80 -16.14 -7.23 -8.37
N THR A 81 -17.03 -8.11 -7.90
CA THR A 81 -18.47 -8.03 -8.13
C THR A 81 -19.21 -7.57 -6.88
N GLY A 82 -20.31 -6.81 -7.07
CA GLY A 82 -21.08 -6.26 -5.96
C GLY A 82 -20.46 -5.01 -5.33
N SER A 83 -21.02 -4.58 -4.19
CA SER A 83 -20.57 -3.39 -3.49
C SER A 83 -19.31 -3.68 -2.68
N ILE A 84 -18.26 -2.93 -2.93
CA ILE A 84 -16.96 -3.00 -2.24
C ILE A 84 -16.68 -1.71 -1.48
N LEU A 85 -15.85 -1.79 -0.47
CA LEU A 85 -15.34 -0.63 0.29
C LEU A 85 -13.86 -0.48 -0.01
N VAL A 86 -13.46 0.68 -0.52
CA VAL A 86 -12.07 0.95 -0.92
C VAL A 86 -11.56 2.15 -0.15
N ARG A 87 -10.35 2.04 0.42
CA ARG A 87 -9.62 3.17 0.98
C ARG A 87 -8.55 3.65 0.02
N GLY A 88 -8.47 4.96 -0.16
CA GLY A 88 -7.44 5.60 -0.97
C GLY A 88 -7.33 7.09 -0.68
N VAL A 89 -6.39 7.73 -1.35
CA VAL A 89 -6.13 9.17 -1.27
C VAL A 89 -6.43 9.81 -2.61
N VAL A 90 -7.12 10.94 -2.61
CA VAL A 90 -7.41 11.72 -3.82
C VAL A 90 -6.10 12.23 -4.42
N ALA A 91 -5.79 11.78 -5.62
CA ALA A 91 -4.62 12.22 -6.36
C ALA A 91 -4.94 13.44 -7.24
N VAL A 92 -5.99 13.31 -8.06
CA VAL A 92 -6.37 14.33 -9.02
C VAL A 92 -7.87 14.26 -9.27
N ALA A 93 -8.51 15.44 -9.43
CA ALA A 93 -9.86 15.55 -9.96
C ALA A 93 -9.79 15.79 -11.47
N SER A 94 -10.72 15.23 -12.23
CA SER A 94 -10.78 15.44 -13.68
C SER A 94 -11.15 16.89 -13.98
N PRO A 95 -10.42 17.58 -14.85
CA PRO A 95 -10.77 18.93 -15.27
C PRO A 95 -11.99 18.97 -16.21
N TYR A 96 -12.35 17.82 -16.80
CA TYR A 96 -13.43 17.71 -17.80
C TYR A 96 -14.73 17.12 -17.23
N ASP A 97 -14.63 16.37 -16.13
CA ASP A 97 -15.77 15.71 -15.49
C ASP A 97 -15.65 15.91 -13.97
N PRO A 98 -16.41 16.86 -13.39
CA PRO A 98 -16.32 17.17 -11.96
C PRO A 98 -16.77 16.00 -11.07
N GLN A 99 -17.44 15.01 -11.64
CA GLN A 99 -17.83 13.80 -10.93
C GLN A 99 -16.74 12.73 -10.92
N LEU A 100 -15.65 12.91 -11.69
CA LEU A 100 -14.59 11.94 -11.85
C LEU A 100 -13.31 12.41 -11.15
N PHE A 101 -12.79 11.58 -10.29
CA PHE A 101 -11.48 11.78 -9.66
C PHE A 101 -10.70 10.46 -9.61
N ALA A 102 -9.42 10.52 -9.32
CA ALA A 102 -8.57 9.35 -9.18
C ALA A 102 -8.10 9.17 -7.73
N LEU A 103 -8.20 7.94 -7.24
CA LEU A 103 -7.61 7.51 -5.98
C LEU A 103 -6.30 6.78 -6.21
N ILE A 104 -5.35 7.01 -5.31
CA ILE A 104 -4.13 6.22 -5.18
C ILE A 104 -4.12 5.49 -3.83
N ASP A 105 -3.26 4.50 -3.71
CA ASP A 105 -3.12 3.73 -2.47
C ASP A 105 -2.68 4.63 -1.31
N SER A 106 -3.35 4.51 -0.16
CA SER A 106 -3.05 5.33 1.02
C SER A 106 -1.64 5.11 1.56
N ARG A 107 -1.08 3.91 1.39
CA ARG A 107 0.30 3.58 1.81
C ARG A 107 1.31 4.26 0.90
N GLU A 108 1.07 4.26 -0.42
CA GLU A 108 1.92 4.96 -1.38
C GLU A 108 1.86 6.47 -1.14
N ALA A 109 0.67 7.05 -0.98
CA ALA A 109 0.49 8.47 -0.75
C ALA A 109 1.24 8.99 0.50
N ARG A 110 1.39 8.17 1.55
CA ARG A 110 2.08 8.56 2.78
C ARG A 110 3.59 8.59 2.66
N VAL A 111 4.16 7.84 1.74
CA VAL A 111 5.63 7.82 1.49
C VAL A 111 6.03 8.69 0.32
N CYS A 112 5.09 9.09 -0.51
CA CYS A 112 5.33 9.96 -1.66
C CYS A 112 5.34 11.44 -1.28
N VAL A 113 6.24 12.19 -1.86
CA VAL A 113 6.28 13.66 -1.74
C VAL A 113 5.25 14.30 -2.66
N ALA A 114 4.94 13.65 -3.80
CA ALA A 114 3.99 14.09 -4.81
C ALA A 114 2.99 12.98 -5.15
N LEU A 115 1.80 13.33 -5.67
CA LEU A 115 0.73 12.36 -5.97
C LEU A 115 0.92 11.63 -7.31
N ASP A 116 1.91 12.01 -8.09
CA ASP A 116 2.27 11.44 -9.41
C ASP A 116 3.21 10.24 -9.32
N CYS A 117 3.66 9.88 -8.11
CA CYS A 117 4.54 8.73 -7.91
C CYS A 117 3.80 7.38 -7.80
N ALA A 118 2.46 7.40 -7.74
CA ALA A 118 1.66 6.20 -7.59
C ALA A 118 1.73 5.30 -8.83
N LYS A 119 1.77 3.99 -8.59
CA LYS A 119 1.82 2.98 -9.66
C LYS A 119 0.47 2.73 -10.31
N PHE A 120 -0.60 2.93 -9.56
CA PHE A 120 -1.96 2.69 -10.01
C PHE A 120 -2.91 3.79 -9.55
N TYR A 121 -3.76 4.22 -10.46
CA TYR A 121 -4.80 5.21 -10.24
C TYR A 121 -6.15 4.56 -10.47
N LEU A 122 -6.98 4.50 -9.42
CA LEU A 122 -8.35 4.01 -9.50
C LEU A 122 -9.27 5.17 -9.86
N PRO A 123 -9.89 5.19 -11.05
CA PRO A 123 -10.92 6.17 -11.36
C PRO A 123 -12.15 5.94 -10.48
N VAL A 124 -12.69 7.01 -9.92
CA VAL A 124 -13.91 6.98 -9.09
C VAL A 124 -14.88 8.00 -9.61
N LYS A 125 -16.14 7.60 -9.80
CA LYS A 125 -17.21 8.48 -10.20
C LYS A 125 -18.21 8.65 -9.06
N VAL A 126 -18.48 9.91 -8.68
CA VAL A 126 -19.39 10.28 -7.60
C VAL A 126 -20.25 11.45 -8.03
N LYS A 127 -21.50 11.51 -7.59
CA LYS A 127 -22.43 12.57 -8.04
C LYS A 127 -22.08 13.95 -7.49
N ASP A 128 -21.81 14.03 -6.19
CA ASP A 128 -21.55 15.30 -5.51
C ASP A 128 -20.47 15.10 -4.44
N ALA A 129 -19.22 15.51 -4.72
CA ALA A 129 -18.17 15.49 -3.72
C ALA A 129 -17.21 16.67 -3.91
N HIS A 130 -17.09 17.49 -2.88
CA HIS A 130 -16.06 18.52 -2.79
C HIS A 130 -14.77 17.91 -2.22
N LEU A 131 -14.02 17.23 -3.07
CA LEU A 131 -12.80 16.53 -2.72
C LEU A 131 -11.57 17.34 -3.12
N LYS A 132 -10.55 17.29 -2.29
CA LYS A 132 -9.28 17.96 -2.55
C LYS A 132 -8.17 16.93 -2.70
N PRO A 133 -7.13 17.22 -3.50
CA PRO A 133 -5.92 16.40 -3.49
C PRO A 133 -5.41 16.20 -2.06
N TRP A 134 -4.93 15.01 -1.76
CA TRP A 134 -4.47 14.56 -0.44
C TRP A 134 -5.59 14.23 0.58
N ASP A 135 -6.85 14.37 0.25
CA ASP A 135 -7.92 13.85 1.11
C ASP A 135 -7.90 12.32 1.10
N GLU A 136 -7.88 11.69 2.27
CA GLU A 136 -8.02 10.25 2.43
C GLU A 136 -9.50 9.91 2.54
N LEU A 137 -9.94 8.93 1.77
CA LEU A 137 -11.34 8.56 1.66
C LEU A 137 -11.56 7.07 1.92
N ASN A 138 -12.73 6.75 2.50
CA ASN A 138 -13.36 5.45 2.36
C ASN A 138 -14.48 5.60 1.33
N VAL A 139 -14.40 4.86 0.24
CA VAL A 139 -15.39 4.89 -0.84
C VAL A 139 -16.09 3.54 -0.94
N ARG A 140 -17.39 3.52 -0.78
CA ARG A 140 -18.24 2.36 -1.05
C ARG A 140 -18.86 2.50 -2.43
N GLY A 141 -18.85 1.43 -3.23
CA GLY A 141 -19.41 1.46 -4.56
C GLY A 141 -19.25 0.14 -5.30
N THR A 142 -19.62 0.13 -6.57
CA THR A 142 -19.51 -1.02 -7.46
C THR A 142 -18.56 -0.74 -8.60
N MET A 143 -17.79 -1.75 -9.02
CA MET A 143 -16.94 -1.60 -10.21
C MET A 143 -17.83 -1.55 -11.46
N ALA A 144 -17.58 -0.58 -12.32
CA ALA A 144 -18.32 -0.34 -13.56
C ALA A 144 -17.37 -0.09 -14.72
N GLU A 145 -17.85 -0.29 -15.94
CA GLU A 145 -17.07 -0.07 -17.16
C GLU A 145 -17.73 0.98 -18.04
N ASP A 146 -16.98 2.01 -18.43
CA ASP A 146 -17.34 2.93 -19.52
C ASP A 146 -16.72 2.39 -20.81
N THR A 147 -17.53 1.72 -21.61
CA THR A 147 -17.11 1.11 -22.88
C THR A 147 -16.68 2.15 -23.90
N SER A 148 -17.24 3.36 -23.86
CA SER A 148 -16.89 4.46 -24.76
C SER A 148 -15.48 5.00 -24.49
N LYS A 149 -15.08 5.07 -23.24
CA LYS A 149 -13.77 5.52 -22.79
C LYS A 149 -12.80 4.38 -22.52
N ARG A 150 -13.23 3.10 -22.66
CA ARG A 150 -12.48 1.91 -22.33
C ARG A 150 -11.88 1.97 -20.91
N MET A 151 -12.66 2.49 -19.97
CA MET A 151 -12.22 2.76 -18.60
C MET A 151 -13.04 1.95 -17.60
N VAL A 152 -12.35 1.28 -16.70
CA VAL A 152 -12.98 0.67 -15.51
C VAL A 152 -12.88 1.66 -14.37
N TYR A 153 -13.97 1.88 -13.66
CA TYR A 153 -14.05 2.84 -12.56
C TYR A 153 -14.91 2.32 -11.41
N LEU A 154 -14.72 2.88 -10.23
CA LEU A 154 -15.59 2.63 -9.08
C LEU A 154 -16.75 3.64 -9.11
N ALA A 155 -17.96 3.15 -9.33
CA ALA A 155 -19.20 3.94 -9.22
C ALA A 155 -19.52 4.10 -7.73
N ALA A 156 -19.21 5.27 -7.17
CA ALA A 156 -19.37 5.52 -5.75
C ALA A 156 -20.83 5.70 -5.35
N GLU A 157 -21.25 4.95 -4.33
CA GLU A 157 -22.54 5.02 -3.67
C GLU A 157 -22.47 5.89 -2.41
N ALA A 158 -21.34 5.80 -1.69
CA ALA A 158 -21.07 6.58 -0.49
C ALA A 158 -19.58 6.91 -0.38
N VAL A 159 -19.28 8.12 0.09
CA VAL A 159 -17.91 8.60 0.32
C VAL A 159 -17.83 9.16 1.73
N GLU A 160 -16.87 8.66 2.49
CA GLU A 160 -16.49 9.17 3.81
C GLU A 160 -15.11 9.84 3.69
N ASN A 161 -15.05 11.14 3.96
CA ASN A 161 -13.79 11.90 3.95
C ASN A 161 -13.15 11.86 5.33
N LEU A 162 -11.97 11.27 5.43
CA LEU A 162 -11.18 11.12 6.66
C LEU A 162 -10.27 12.35 6.91
N GLY A 163 -10.27 13.30 5.98
CA GLY A 163 -9.45 14.49 6.01
C GLY A 163 -8.13 14.35 5.26
N SER A 164 -7.40 15.47 5.14
CA SER A 164 -6.13 15.51 4.43
C SER A 164 -5.01 14.80 5.20
N ILE A 165 -4.24 13.98 4.50
CA ILE A 165 -3.03 13.36 5.03
C ILE A 165 -1.80 14.25 4.90
N LYS A 166 -1.87 15.29 4.07
CA LYS A 166 -0.81 16.30 3.94
C LYS A 166 -1.04 17.40 4.98
N LYS A 167 0.02 17.77 5.68
CA LYS A 167 0.05 18.93 6.58
C LYS A 167 0.26 20.23 5.80
#